data_303424be1da9236c9a2fa86ef4ffe084
#
_entry.id   303424be1da9236c9a2fa86ef4ffe084
#
_cell.length_a   1.000
_cell.length_b   1.000
_cell.length_c   1.000
_cell.angle_alpha   90.00
_cell.angle_beta   90.00
_cell.angle_gamma   90.00
#
_symmetry.space_group_name_H-M   'P 1'
#
loop_
_entity.id
_entity.type
_entity.pdbx_description
1 polymer ?
#
loop_
_entity_poly.entity_id
_entity_poly.type
_entity_poly.pdbx_seq_one_letter_code
_entity_poly.pdbx_strand_id
1 'polypeptide(L)' 'MYYVYVIRNKASGDTYIGYTDDLRRRIKEHKKKNPELIYYEAYKHEYDARDRERILKQRGQTVRRLKERIKRSLN' A
#
# COMPACT_ATOMS: atom_id res chain seq x y z
N MET A 1 4.38 -15.04 2.98
CA MET A 1 4.08 -14.09 1.89
C MET A 1 4.63 -12.71 2.22
N TYR A 2 4.87 -11.93 1.19
CA TYR A 2 5.37 -10.56 1.31
C TYR A 2 4.37 -9.65 0.62
N TYR A 3 4.12 -8.48 1.18
CA TYR A 3 3.01 -7.64 0.76
C TYR A 3 3.48 -6.23 0.44
N VAL A 4 2.90 -5.67 -0.62
CA VAL A 4 2.91 -4.23 -0.87
C VAL A 4 1.49 -3.75 -0.62
N TYR A 5 1.34 -2.71 0.17
CA TYR A 5 0.01 -2.26 0.58
C TYR A 5 -0.16 -0.76 0.40
N VAL A 6 -1.41 -0.36 0.25
CA VAL A 6 -1.81 1.04 0.24
C VAL A 6 -2.80 1.24 1.37
N ILE A 7 -2.48 2.15 2.27
CA ILE A 7 -3.38 2.56 3.34
C ILE A 7 -3.72 4.04 3.19
N ARG A 8 -4.86 4.42 3.71
CA ARG A 8 -5.30 5.81 3.74
C ARG A 8 -5.56 6.22 5.17
N ASN A 9 -5.10 7.45 5.53
CA ASN A 9 -5.48 8.06 6.79
C ASN A 9 -6.91 8.57 6.65
N LYS A 10 -7.83 8.03 7.46
CA LYS A 10 -9.26 8.38 7.36
C LYS A 10 -9.52 9.85 7.68
N ALA A 11 -8.70 10.45 8.53
CA ALA A 11 -8.88 11.85 8.93
C ALA A 11 -8.39 12.82 7.86
N SER A 12 -7.19 12.58 7.29
CA SER A 12 -6.56 13.49 6.34
C SER A 12 -6.82 13.14 4.87
N GLY A 13 -7.15 11.88 4.60
CA GLY A 13 -7.27 11.38 3.23
C GLY A 13 -5.95 11.03 2.57
N ASP A 14 -4.82 11.22 3.25
CA ASP A 14 -3.51 10.90 2.70
C ASP A 14 -3.33 9.40 2.53
N THR A 15 -2.65 9.01 1.45
CA THR A 15 -2.35 7.62 1.16
C THR A 15 -0.87 7.32 1.38
N TYR A 16 -0.59 6.11 1.83
CA TYR A 16 0.77 5.64 2.10
C TYR A 16 0.96 4.28 1.44
N ILE A 17 2.13 4.08 0.84
CA ILE A 17 2.53 2.82 0.23
C ILE A 17 3.64 2.22 1.08
N GLY A 18 3.52 0.94 1.42
CA GLY A 18 4.52 0.27 2.23
C GLY A 18 4.72 -1.18 1.84
N TYR A 19 5.71 -1.79 2.46
CA TYR A 19 6.07 -3.19 2.33
C TYR A 19 6.07 -3.84 3.70
N THR A 20 5.63 -5.09 3.77
CA THR A 20 5.71 -5.87 5.01
C THR A 20 5.66 -7.37 4.72
N ASP A 21 6.19 -8.16 5.63
CA ASP A 21 6.02 -9.61 5.63
C ASP A 21 4.82 -10.04 6.50
N ASP A 22 4.22 -9.10 7.22
CA ASP A 22 3.07 -9.35 8.08
C ASP A 22 2.10 -8.17 8.01
N LEU A 23 1.13 -8.29 7.12
CA LEU A 23 0.20 -7.19 6.81
C LEU A 23 -0.63 -6.80 8.03
N ARG A 24 -1.13 -7.79 8.78
CA ARG A 24 -1.97 -7.53 9.96
C ARG A 24 -1.22 -6.75 11.03
N ARG A 25 0.01 -7.19 11.34
CA ARG A 25 0.87 -6.50 12.30
C ARG A 25 1.15 -5.07 11.86
N ARG A 26 1.50 -4.89 10.58
CA ARG A 26 1.88 -3.57 10.05
C ARG A 26 0.71 -2.59 10.09
N ILE A 27 -0.49 -3.03 9.79
CA ILE A 27 -1.68 -2.17 9.90
C ILE A 27 -1.90 -1.73 11.34
N LYS A 28 -1.69 -2.61 12.31
CA LYS A 28 -1.78 -2.26 13.72
C LYS A 28 -0.71 -1.25 14.14
N GLU A 29 0.49 -1.34 13.58
CA GLU A 29 1.58 -0.39 13.85
C GLU A 29 1.25 1.02 13.34
N HIS A 30 0.43 1.14 12.30
CA HIS A 30 -0.02 2.42 11.77
C HIS A 30 -1.23 3.01 12.52
N LYS A 31 -1.59 2.47 13.65
CA LYS A 31 -2.82 2.83 14.38
C LYS A 31 -2.98 4.33 14.59
N LYS A 32 -1.89 5.05 14.85
CA LYS A 32 -1.91 6.50 15.05
C LYS A 32 -2.32 7.27 13.80
N LYS A 33 -2.18 6.66 12.63
CA LYS A 33 -2.54 7.27 11.35
C LYS A 33 -4.00 6.99 10.97
N ASN A 34 -4.77 6.35 11.87
CA ASN A 34 -6.16 5.96 11.63
C ASN A 34 -6.28 5.26 10.26
N PRO A 35 -5.58 4.12 10.08
CA PRO A 35 -5.40 3.53 8.75
C PRO A 35 -6.64 2.83 8.26
N GLU A 36 -6.90 2.98 6.97
CA GLU A 36 -7.85 2.18 6.23
C GLU A 36 -7.07 1.44 5.14
N LEU A 37 -7.11 0.12 5.15
CA LEU A 37 -6.46 -0.67 4.10
C LEU A 37 -7.30 -0.57 2.83
N ILE A 38 -6.69 0.00 1.78
CA ILE A 38 -7.35 0.23 0.50
C ILE A 38 -7.07 -0.91 -0.47
N TYR A 39 -5.82 -1.41 -0.46
CA TYR A 39 -5.35 -2.35 -1.47
C TYR A 39 -4.09 -3.02 -1.00
N TYR A 40 -3.86 -4.25 -1.43
CA TYR A 40 -2.56 -4.89 -1.23
C TYR A 40 -2.29 -5.90 -2.35
N GLU A 41 -1.01 -6.16 -2.55
CA GLU A 41 -0.49 -7.21 -3.43
C GLU A 41 0.33 -8.16 -2.59
N ALA A 42 0.19 -9.45 -2.86
CA ALA A 42 0.93 -10.47 -2.13
C ALA A 42 1.91 -11.18 -3.08
N TYR A 43 3.13 -11.37 -2.62
CA TYR A 43 4.20 -11.99 -3.39
C TYR A 43 4.79 -13.14 -2.60
N LYS A 44 5.13 -14.21 -3.31
CA LYS A 44 5.83 -15.34 -2.71
C LYS A 44 7.28 -14.96 -2.37
N HIS A 45 7.91 -14.12 -3.20
CA HIS A 45 9.31 -13.75 -3.05
C HIS A 45 9.45 -12.32 -2.56
N GLU A 46 10.32 -12.14 -1.56
CA GLU A 46 10.54 -10.84 -0.93
C GLU A 46 10.98 -9.76 -1.92
N TYR A 47 11.89 -10.10 -2.83
CA TYR A 47 12.42 -9.11 -3.77
C TYR A 47 11.38 -8.63 -4.76
N ASP A 48 10.44 -9.48 -5.15
CA ASP A 48 9.34 -9.05 -6.01
C ASP A 48 8.49 -7.98 -5.33
N ALA A 49 8.19 -8.18 -4.05
CA ALA A 49 7.43 -7.20 -3.28
C ALA A 49 8.21 -5.89 -3.11
N ARG A 50 9.49 -5.98 -2.78
CA ARG A 50 10.35 -4.79 -2.59
C ARG A 50 10.51 -3.99 -3.88
N ASP A 51 10.67 -4.69 -5.01
CA ASP A 51 10.75 -4.03 -6.32
C ASP A 51 9.45 -3.30 -6.64
N ARG A 52 8.32 -3.91 -6.37
CA ARG A 52 7.02 -3.30 -6.61
C ARG A 52 6.82 -2.06 -5.75
N GLU A 53 7.16 -2.13 -4.46
CA GLU A 53 7.08 -0.97 -3.57
C GLU A 53 7.94 0.18 -4.10
N ARG A 54 9.18 -0.13 -4.48
CA ARG A 54 10.12 0.86 -5.00
C ARG A 54 9.55 1.54 -6.25
N ILE A 55 9.03 0.75 -7.18
CA ILE A 55 8.46 1.28 -8.42
C ILE A 55 7.26 2.19 -8.13
N LEU A 56 6.38 1.76 -7.24
CA LEU A 56 5.20 2.55 -6.88
C LEU A 56 5.57 3.86 -6.21
N LYS A 57 6.64 3.88 -5.41
CA LYS A 57 7.08 5.10 -4.73
C LYS A 57 7.85 6.05 -5.63
N GLN A 58 8.61 5.51 -6.59
CA GLN A 58 9.51 6.31 -7.41
C GLN A 58 8.92 6.74 -8.74
N ARG A 59 7.94 6.00 -9.27
CA ARG A 59 7.38 6.24 -10.60
C ARG A 59 5.94 6.73 -10.49
N GLY A 60 5.77 8.04 -10.61
CA GLY A 60 4.44 8.65 -10.48
C GLY A 60 3.40 8.09 -11.44
N GLN A 61 3.79 7.70 -12.66
CA GLN A 61 2.87 7.10 -13.61
C GLN A 61 2.34 5.74 -13.14
N THR A 62 3.21 4.94 -12.51
CA THR A 62 2.82 3.62 -12.01
C THR A 62 1.79 3.74 -10.89
N VAL A 63 2.03 4.62 -9.91
CA VAL A 63 1.09 4.82 -8.83
C VAL A 63 -0.21 5.46 -9.32
N ARG A 64 -0.13 6.32 -10.33
CA ARG A 64 -1.32 6.92 -10.95
C ARG A 64 -2.20 5.86 -11.59
N ARG A 65 -1.60 4.92 -12.34
CA ARG A 65 -2.32 3.81 -12.95
C ARG A 65 -2.96 2.90 -11.92
N LEU A 66 -2.25 2.63 -10.82
CA LEU A 66 -2.80 1.85 -9.73
C LEU A 66 -4.01 2.54 -9.12
N LYS A 67 -3.91 3.84 -8.81
CA LYS A 67 -5.02 4.62 -8.23
C LYS A 67 -6.23 4.67 -9.16
N GLU A 68 -5.99 4.78 -10.46
CA GLU A 68 -7.04 4.72 -11.47
C GLU A 68 -7.78 3.38 -11.42
N ARG A 69 -7.02 2.30 -11.33
CA ARG A 69 -7.56 0.94 -11.29
C ARG A 69 -8.40 0.68 -10.04
N ILE A 70 -8.01 1.27 -8.92
CA ILE A 70 -8.68 1.05 -7.63
C ILE A 70 -9.48 2.27 -7.17
N LYS A 71 -9.87 3.14 -8.09
CA LYS A 71 -10.51 4.42 -7.74
C LYS A 71 -11.76 4.28 -6.88
N ARG A 72 -12.52 3.21 -7.05
CA ARG A 72 -13.70 2.95 -6.21
C ARG A 72 -13.34 2.64 -4.77
N SER A 73 -12.20 1.96 -4.56
CA SER A 73 -11.70 1.69 -3.22
C SER A 73 -11.14 2.93 -2.54
N LEU A 74 -10.77 3.94 -3.32
CA LEU A 74 -10.25 5.21 -2.83
C LEU A 74 -11.36 6.23 -2.49
N ASN A 75 -12.56 5.98 -2.95
CA ASN A 75 -13.70 6.91 -2.72
C ASN A 75 -14.49 6.56 -1.48
#